data_eeed607a288b726f5429e4de5fd1284e
#
_entry.id   eeed607a288b726f5429e4de5fd1284e
#
_cell.length_a   1.000
_cell.length_b   1.000
_cell.length_c   1.000
_cell.angle_alpha   90.00
_cell.angle_beta   90.00
_cell.angle_gamma   90.00
#
_symmetry.space_group_name_H-M   'P 1'
#
loop_
_entity.id
_entity.type
_entity.pdbx_description
1 polymer ?
#
loop_
_entity_poly.entity_id
_entity_poly.type
_entity_poly.pdbx_seq_one_letter_code
_entity_poly.pdbx_strand_id
1 'polypeptide(L)'
;MKAWRFTEGFGPEHLKIVELPDPVPSPGEAVVRVRACSLNFRDLAVMRGAYGGNVKPPLIPLSDGAGEVVEVGPGVRRVKPGDMVAATFMQDWIEGPPDDFKSNSALGGNINGMMAEKVCLKAEGLVHYPGHLTLEEAAALPCAAVTAWHALFRSGGLKPGESVLLLGTGGVSIFALQFAKMAGARVIMTSSSDVKLERLRTMGADAVINYKTMPDWDKPVRQLTNGVGVDHVVEVGGAGTLALSSKSVRRGGHIALIGVLAGRGEFDPRFMMLKAARLQGIYVGSREMFEEMNRAIALACLRPVIDRVFEFGELQEALSYLASGAHFGKICVRV
;
A
#
# COMPACT_ATOMS: atom_id res chain seq x y z
N MET A 1 -25.26 -10.64 7.54
CA MET A 1 -23.91 -10.13 7.90
C MET A 1 -23.91 -8.62 7.96
N LYS A 2 -23.08 -8.02 8.83
CA LYS A 2 -22.87 -6.58 8.88
C LYS A 2 -21.77 -6.13 7.92
N ALA A 3 -21.95 -4.95 7.33
CA ALA A 3 -20.94 -4.31 6.47
C ALA A 3 -21.00 -2.79 6.64
N TRP A 4 -19.87 -2.13 6.53
CA TRP A 4 -19.83 -0.70 6.26
C TRP A 4 -20.08 -0.47 4.77
N ARG A 5 -20.93 0.50 4.44
CA ARG A 5 -21.32 0.76 3.05
C ARG A 5 -21.60 2.24 2.82
N PHE A 6 -21.04 2.77 1.74
CA PHE A 6 -21.55 3.99 1.14
C PHE A 6 -22.90 3.66 0.50
N THR A 7 -23.97 4.29 0.95
CA THR A 7 -25.35 3.93 0.55
C THR A 7 -25.81 4.69 -0.68
N GLU A 8 -25.88 6.02 -0.61
CA GLU A 8 -26.45 6.89 -1.65
C GLU A 8 -25.43 7.81 -2.29
N GLY A 9 -24.36 8.13 -1.58
CA GLY A 9 -23.30 9.05 -1.96
C GLY A 9 -21.99 8.71 -1.31
N PHE A 10 -21.00 9.57 -1.49
CA PHE A 10 -19.76 9.57 -0.74
C PHE A 10 -19.79 10.63 0.35
N GLY A 11 -18.90 10.52 1.31
CA GLY A 11 -18.85 11.34 2.51
C GLY A 11 -19.10 10.50 3.76
N PRO A 12 -18.64 10.97 4.93
CA PRO A 12 -18.82 10.24 6.18
C PRO A 12 -20.31 10.05 6.54
N GLU A 13 -21.19 10.97 6.14
CA GLU A 13 -22.63 10.91 6.36
C GLU A 13 -23.32 9.78 5.59
N HIS A 14 -22.74 9.34 4.48
CA HIS A 14 -23.24 8.24 3.64
C HIS A 14 -22.60 6.90 3.98
N LEU A 15 -21.55 6.88 4.81
CA LEU A 15 -20.85 5.68 5.25
C LEU A 15 -21.53 5.12 6.52
N LYS A 16 -22.28 4.03 6.37
CA LYS A 16 -23.12 3.45 7.44
C LYS A 16 -22.90 1.95 7.57
N ILE A 17 -23.12 1.43 8.77
CA ILE A 17 -23.25 -0.01 8.99
C ILE A 17 -24.64 -0.42 8.50
N VAL A 18 -24.66 -1.45 7.63
CA VAL A 18 -25.88 -2.03 7.07
C VAL A 18 -25.89 -3.53 7.29
N GLU A 19 -27.07 -4.12 7.34
CA GLU A 19 -27.25 -5.59 7.28
C GLU A 19 -27.48 -6.03 5.85
N LEU A 20 -26.72 -7.02 5.43
CA LEU A 20 -26.79 -7.63 4.10
C LEU A 20 -26.97 -9.14 4.24
N PRO A 21 -27.55 -9.81 3.25
CA PRO A 21 -27.52 -11.28 3.20
C PRO A 21 -26.09 -11.80 3.22
N ASP A 22 -25.88 -12.98 3.79
CA ASP A 22 -24.61 -13.66 3.66
C ASP A 22 -24.34 -13.98 2.19
N PRO A 23 -23.11 -13.76 1.70
CA PRO A 23 -22.78 -14.05 0.31
C PRO A 23 -22.71 -15.57 0.07
N VAL A 24 -23.12 -15.98 -1.13
CA VAL A 24 -23.03 -17.37 -1.61
C VAL A 24 -22.05 -17.41 -2.78
N PRO A 25 -21.05 -18.32 -2.78
CA PRO A 25 -20.02 -18.30 -3.79
C PRO A 25 -20.50 -18.95 -5.11
N SER A 26 -20.30 -18.25 -6.21
CA SER A 26 -20.45 -18.75 -7.57
C SER A 26 -19.27 -19.65 -7.99
N PRO A 27 -19.31 -20.33 -9.15
CA PRO A 27 -18.15 -21.07 -9.66
C PRO A 27 -16.88 -20.18 -9.73
N GLY A 28 -15.80 -20.67 -9.14
CA GLY A 28 -14.51 -19.95 -9.08
C GLY A 28 -14.39 -18.91 -7.96
N GLU A 29 -15.41 -18.74 -7.13
CA GLU A 29 -15.42 -17.80 -6.01
C GLU A 29 -15.27 -18.51 -4.65
N ALA A 30 -14.86 -17.75 -3.65
CA ALA A 30 -14.77 -18.19 -2.25
C ALA A 30 -15.33 -17.12 -1.32
N VAL A 31 -15.98 -17.54 -0.26
CA VAL A 31 -16.42 -16.67 0.84
C VAL A 31 -15.34 -16.63 1.90
N VAL A 32 -14.89 -15.43 2.19
CA VAL A 32 -13.92 -15.14 3.27
C VAL A 32 -14.66 -14.48 4.43
N ARG A 33 -14.54 -15.08 5.62
CA ARG A 33 -14.87 -14.41 6.88
C ARG A 33 -13.73 -13.45 7.19
N VAL A 34 -13.97 -12.15 7.00
CA VAL A 34 -12.97 -11.11 7.27
C VAL A 34 -12.71 -11.02 8.77
N ARG A 35 -11.47 -10.86 9.16
CA ARG A 35 -11.04 -10.73 10.55
C ARG A 35 -10.32 -9.43 10.83
N ALA A 36 -9.65 -8.90 9.80
CA ALA A 36 -9.00 -7.60 9.87
C ALA A 36 -8.99 -6.94 8.50
N CYS A 37 -9.13 -5.63 8.50
CA CYS A 37 -8.92 -4.75 7.35
C CYS A 37 -7.80 -3.77 7.65
N SER A 38 -7.24 -3.14 6.61
CA SER A 38 -6.21 -2.12 6.77
C SER A 38 -6.47 -0.92 5.85
N LEU A 39 -6.22 0.28 6.37
CA LEU A 39 -6.51 1.53 5.69
C LEU A 39 -5.34 1.96 4.79
N ASN A 40 -5.68 2.60 3.69
CA ASN A 40 -4.76 3.22 2.75
C ASN A 40 -5.20 4.65 2.42
N PHE A 41 -4.29 5.51 1.98
CA PHE A 41 -4.62 6.90 1.63
C PHE A 41 -5.72 6.99 0.56
N ARG A 42 -5.77 6.02 -0.37
CA ARG A 42 -6.82 5.96 -1.39
C ARG A 42 -8.25 5.87 -0.81
N ASP A 43 -8.41 5.32 0.37
CA ASP A 43 -9.71 5.18 1.03
C ASP A 43 -10.30 6.56 1.41
N LEU A 44 -9.43 7.53 1.74
CA LEU A 44 -9.84 8.93 1.90
C LEU A 44 -10.28 9.56 0.57
N ALA A 45 -9.64 9.20 -0.55
CA ALA A 45 -10.05 9.68 -1.87
C ALA A 45 -11.39 9.08 -2.28
N VAL A 46 -11.62 7.79 -2.02
CA VAL A 46 -12.93 7.14 -2.22
C VAL A 46 -13.99 7.80 -1.35
N MET A 47 -13.73 8.00 -0.06
CA MET A 47 -14.67 8.65 0.86
C MET A 47 -15.08 10.05 0.38
N ARG A 48 -14.17 10.78 -0.29
CA ARG A 48 -14.42 12.11 -0.85
C ARG A 48 -15.06 12.10 -2.25
N GLY A 49 -15.31 10.92 -2.83
CA GLY A 49 -15.76 10.78 -4.23
C GLY A 49 -14.73 11.25 -5.26
N ALA A 50 -13.45 11.30 -4.88
CA ALA A 50 -12.35 11.85 -5.68
C ALA A 50 -11.33 10.80 -6.16
N TYR A 51 -11.66 9.51 -6.04
CA TYR A 51 -10.73 8.44 -6.44
C TYR A 51 -10.60 8.28 -7.98
N GLY A 52 -11.56 8.80 -8.73
CA GLY A 52 -11.61 8.67 -10.18
C GLY A 52 -12.26 7.35 -10.65
N GLY A 53 -12.33 7.16 -11.98
CA GLY A 53 -12.97 5.98 -12.57
C GLY A 53 -14.49 5.94 -12.39
N ASN A 54 -15.06 4.73 -12.50
CA ASN A 54 -16.50 4.48 -12.36
C ASN A 54 -16.90 4.08 -10.94
N VAL A 55 -16.24 4.59 -9.92
CA VAL A 55 -16.55 4.30 -8.52
C VAL A 55 -17.89 4.93 -8.15
N LYS A 56 -18.85 4.10 -7.75
CA LYS A 56 -20.23 4.54 -7.46
C LYS A 56 -20.78 3.81 -6.23
N PRO A 57 -21.57 4.51 -5.39
CA PRO A 57 -22.43 3.82 -4.42
C PRO A 57 -23.51 2.98 -5.12
N PRO A 58 -24.02 1.91 -4.45
CA PRO A 58 -23.60 1.45 -3.15
C PRO A 58 -22.26 0.69 -3.18
N LEU A 59 -21.36 0.96 -2.21
CA LEU A 59 -20.01 0.41 -2.20
C LEU A 59 -19.56 0.04 -0.78
N ILE A 60 -19.06 -1.17 -0.58
CA ILE A 60 -18.33 -1.56 0.63
C ILE A 60 -16.88 -1.04 0.49
N PRO A 61 -16.38 -0.23 1.44
CA PRO A 61 -15.05 0.36 1.34
C PRO A 61 -13.92 -0.61 1.69
N LEU A 62 -12.69 -0.08 1.63
CA LEU A 62 -11.39 -0.68 1.91
C LEU A 62 -10.99 -1.81 0.94
N SER A 63 -9.75 -1.71 0.46
CA SER A 63 -9.18 -2.73 -0.45
C SER A 63 -8.52 -3.88 0.30
N ASP A 64 -8.01 -3.60 1.49
CA ASP A 64 -7.09 -4.49 2.20
C ASP A 64 -7.79 -5.23 3.32
N GLY A 65 -7.70 -6.55 3.30
CA GLY A 65 -8.23 -7.38 4.37
C GLY A 65 -7.65 -8.79 4.35
N ALA A 66 -7.73 -9.42 5.53
CA ALA A 66 -7.34 -10.81 5.77
C ALA A 66 -8.41 -11.54 6.59
N GLY A 67 -8.51 -12.84 6.40
CA GLY A 67 -9.48 -13.65 7.09
C GLY A 67 -9.38 -15.12 6.75
N GLU A 68 -10.44 -15.85 7.07
CA GLU A 68 -10.58 -17.30 6.90
C GLU A 68 -11.54 -17.61 5.75
N VAL A 69 -11.14 -18.47 4.84
CA VAL A 69 -12.06 -19.05 3.85
C VAL A 69 -13.07 -19.92 4.56
N VAL A 70 -14.37 -19.63 4.42
CA VAL A 70 -15.45 -20.40 5.07
C VAL A 70 -16.24 -21.26 4.11
N GLU A 71 -16.26 -20.88 2.83
CA GLU A 71 -16.98 -21.61 1.78
C GLU A 71 -16.30 -21.39 0.43
N VAL A 72 -16.39 -22.39 -0.47
CA VAL A 72 -15.85 -22.28 -1.83
C VAL A 72 -16.91 -22.72 -2.84
N GLY A 73 -16.99 -22.02 -3.95
CA GLY A 73 -17.85 -22.38 -5.07
C GLY A 73 -17.29 -23.53 -5.91
N PRO A 74 -18.09 -24.05 -6.83
CA PRO A 74 -17.67 -25.13 -7.73
C PRO A 74 -16.39 -24.76 -8.51
N GLY A 75 -15.51 -25.74 -8.68
CA GLY A 75 -14.28 -25.62 -9.46
C GLY A 75 -13.10 -24.92 -8.77
N VAL A 76 -13.28 -24.40 -7.57
CA VAL A 76 -12.19 -23.79 -6.79
C VAL A 76 -11.21 -24.88 -6.34
N ARG A 77 -9.91 -24.65 -6.62
CA ARG A 77 -8.81 -25.54 -6.22
C ARG A 77 -7.70 -24.83 -5.44
N ARG A 78 -7.66 -23.49 -5.54
CA ARG A 78 -6.60 -22.68 -4.98
C ARG A 78 -6.65 -22.56 -3.45
N VAL A 79 -7.85 -22.50 -2.93
CA VAL A 79 -8.14 -22.36 -1.50
C VAL A 79 -9.24 -23.34 -1.08
N LYS A 80 -9.34 -23.60 0.21
CA LYS A 80 -10.35 -24.46 0.83
C LYS A 80 -10.85 -23.86 2.14
N PRO A 81 -12.00 -24.25 2.67
CA PRO A 81 -12.46 -23.84 3.99
C PRO A 81 -11.40 -24.12 5.06
N GLY A 82 -11.19 -23.14 5.94
CA GLY A 82 -10.15 -23.13 6.97
C GLY A 82 -8.82 -22.48 6.55
N ASP A 83 -8.62 -22.19 5.26
CA ASP A 83 -7.41 -21.50 4.81
C ASP A 83 -7.42 -20.04 5.26
N MET A 84 -6.27 -19.58 5.77
CA MET A 84 -6.04 -18.19 6.15
C MET A 84 -5.46 -17.41 4.98
N VAL A 85 -6.16 -16.36 4.54
CA VAL A 85 -5.85 -15.65 3.29
C VAL A 85 -5.95 -14.12 3.44
N ALA A 86 -5.22 -13.42 2.58
CA ALA A 86 -5.41 -11.99 2.30
C ALA A 86 -5.89 -11.82 0.85
N ALA A 87 -6.71 -10.81 0.59
CA ALA A 87 -7.20 -10.51 -0.75
C ALA A 87 -6.20 -9.65 -1.53
N THR A 88 -6.00 -9.93 -2.82
CA THR A 88 -5.26 -9.01 -3.70
C THR A 88 -6.02 -7.70 -3.87
N PHE A 89 -5.32 -6.59 -4.02
CA PHE A 89 -5.91 -5.27 -4.25
C PHE A 89 -6.79 -5.26 -5.51
N MET A 90 -6.26 -5.81 -6.60
CA MET A 90 -6.96 -6.03 -7.88
C MET A 90 -7.20 -7.52 -8.06
N GLN A 91 -8.45 -7.94 -8.08
CA GLN A 91 -8.83 -9.35 -8.10
C GLN A 91 -8.45 -10.06 -9.42
N ASP A 92 -8.32 -9.31 -10.51
CA ASP A 92 -8.02 -9.85 -11.84
C ASP A 92 -6.55 -9.67 -12.26
N TRP A 93 -5.74 -8.99 -11.45
CA TRP A 93 -4.32 -8.86 -11.76
C TRP A 93 -3.50 -10.00 -11.17
N ILE A 94 -3.50 -11.10 -11.87
CA ILE A 94 -2.80 -12.32 -11.45
C ILE A 94 -1.30 -12.17 -11.71
N GLU A 95 -0.92 -11.78 -12.94
CA GLU A 95 0.48 -11.66 -13.39
C GLU A 95 0.62 -10.71 -14.59
N GLY A 96 1.86 -10.48 -15.01
CA GLY A 96 2.20 -9.66 -16.18
C GLY A 96 1.91 -8.17 -16.00
N PRO A 97 1.96 -7.36 -17.08
CA PRO A 97 1.71 -5.94 -17.02
C PRO A 97 0.24 -5.62 -16.68
N PRO A 98 -0.03 -4.46 -16.04
CA PRO A 98 -1.40 -4.00 -15.81
C PRO A 98 -2.09 -3.62 -17.13
N ASP A 99 -3.40 -3.77 -17.15
CA ASP A 99 -4.30 -3.30 -18.20
C ASP A 99 -5.61 -2.79 -17.58
N ASP A 100 -6.51 -2.26 -18.40
CA ASP A 100 -7.78 -1.69 -17.93
C ASP A 100 -8.69 -2.75 -17.28
N PHE A 101 -8.70 -3.99 -17.81
CA PHE A 101 -9.49 -5.08 -17.22
C PHE A 101 -9.03 -5.38 -15.80
N LYS A 102 -7.72 -5.57 -15.60
CA LYS A 102 -7.13 -5.83 -14.29
C LYS A 102 -7.36 -4.67 -13.32
N SER A 103 -7.14 -3.45 -13.79
CA SER A 103 -7.29 -2.23 -12.98
C SER A 103 -8.72 -1.99 -12.51
N ASN A 104 -9.72 -2.39 -13.31
CA ASN A 104 -11.14 -2.25 -12.98
C ASN A 104 -11.63 -3.26 -11.92
N SER A 105 -10.79 -4.17 -11.44
CA SER A 105 -11.11 -5.13 -10.37
C SER A 105 -10.62 -4.72 -8.98
N ALA A 106 -10.34 -3.42 -8.77
CA ALA A 106 -9.83 -2.91 -7.50
C ALA A 106 -10.91 -2.93 -6.41
N LEU A 107 -10.62 -3.65 -5.31
CA LEU A 107 -11.49 -3.74 -4.13
C LEU A 107 -11.67 -2.38 -3.46
N GLY A 108 -12.88 -2.14 -2.90
CA GLY A 108 -13.23 -0.89 -2.23
C GLY A 108 -13.12 0.35 -3.15
N GLY A 109 -13.29 0.13 -4.44
CA GLY A 109 -13.25 1.14 -5.49
C GLY A 109 -14.18 0.73 -6.63
N ASN A 110 -13.65 0.04 -7.64
CA ASN A 110 -14.45 -0.43 -8.77
C ASN A 110 -15.42 -1.55 -8.39
N ILE A 111 -15.07 -2.36 -7.40
CA ILE A 111 -15.91 -3.43 -6.83
C ILE A 111 -15.95 -3.30 -5.31
N ASN A 112 -16.90 -4.00 -4.67
CA ASN A 112 -17.01 -4.02 -3.21
C ASN A 112 -15.70 -4.43 -2.56
N GLY A 113 -15.39 -3.78 -1.44
CA GLY A 113 -14.18 -4.00 -0.66
C GLY A 113 -14.35 -4.97 0.50
N MET A 114 -13.43 -4.84 1.46
CA MET A 114 -13.24 -5.83 2.53
C MET A 114 -13.96 -5.48 3.85
N MET A 115 -14.53 -4.27 4.02
CA MET A 115 -15.07 -3.84 5.31
C MET A 115 -16.48 -4.40 5.58
N ALA A 116 -16.55 -5.72 5.69
CA ALA A 116 -17.73 -6.52 5.99
C ALA A 116 -17.34 -7.79 6.76
N GLU A 117 -18.27 -8.37 7.52
CA GLU A 117 -18.03 -9.64 8.25
C GLU A 117 -17.70 -10.81 7.30
N LYS A 118 -18.27 -10.80 6.10
CA LYS A 118 -17.97 -11.78 5.04
C LYS A 118 -17.93 -11.09 3.68
N VAL A 119 -17.08 -11.57 2.79
CA VAL A 119 -16.98 -11.11 1.41
C VAL A 119 -16.88 -12.32 0.48
N CYS A 120 -17.50 -12.22 -0.70
CA CYS A 120 -17.32 -13.20 -1.76
C CYS A 120 -16.36 -12.65 -2.80
N LEU A 121 -15.27 -13.38 -3.06
CA LEU A 121 -14.15 -12.96 -3.89
C LEU A 121 -13.78 -14.06 -4.89
N LYS A 122 -13.14 -13.68 -5.99
CA LYS A 122 -12.50 -14.64 -6.88
C LYS A 122 -11.43 -15.41 -6.11
N ALA A 123 -11.48 -16.75 -6.13
CA ALA A 123 -10.49 -17.58 -5.44
C ALA A 123 -9.06 -17.30 -5.94
N GLU A 124 -8.91 -16.96 -7.22
CA GLU A 124 -7.63 -16.56 -7.82
C GLU A 124 -7.09 -15.22 -7.26
N GLY A 125 -7.93 -14.38 -6.69
CA GLY A 125 -7.54 -13.15 -6.01
C GLY A 125 -7.18 -13.34 -4.53
N LEU A 126 -7.10 -14.57 -4.02
CA LEU A 126 -6.75 -14.88 -2.64
C LEU A 126 -5.32 -15.42 -2.53
N VAL A 127 -4.59 -14.96 -1.52
CA VAL A 127 -3.19 -15.31 -1.29
C VAL A 127 -2.99 -15.77 0.15
N HIS A 128 -2.38 -16.93 0.35
CA HIS A 128 -1.91 -17.36 1.66
C HIS A 128 -0.77 -16.45 2.13
N TYR A 129 -0.81 -16.04 3.37
CA TYR A 129 0.24 -15.22 3.97
C TYR A 129 1.12 -16.00 4.94
N PRO A 130 2.34 -15.52 5.28
CA PRO A 130 3.26 -16.20 6.18
C PRO A 130 2.64 -16.44 7.56
N GLY A 131 2.70 -17.69 8.04
CA GLY A 131 2.01 -18.14 9.26
C GLY A 131 2.49 -17.50 10.57
N HIS A 132 3.59 -16.75 10.58
CA HIS A 132 4.04 -15.99 11.75
C HIS A 132 3.34 -14.64 11.91
N LEU A 133 2.58 -14.18 10.90
CA LEU A 133 1.86 -12.91 10.92
C LEU A 133 0.52 -13.02 11.63
N THR A 134 0.15 -11.96 12.35
CA THR A 134 -1.21 -11.79 12.84
C THR A 134 -2.17 -11.41 11.70
N LEU A 135 -3.46 -11.43 11.96
CA LEU A 135 -4.47 -11.04 10.97
C LEU A 135 -4.34 -9.56 10.56
N GLU A 136 -4.05 -8.67 11.51
CA GLU A 136 -3.83 -7.26 11.25
C GLU A 136 -2.55 -7.03 10.42
N GLU A 137 -1.49 -7.78 10.71
CA GLU A 137 -0.25 -7.74 9.92
C GLU A 137 -0.49 -8.26 8.50
N ALA A 138 -1.24 -9.34 8.33
CA ALA A 138 -1.61 -9.89 7.02
C ALA A 138 -2.50 -8.93 6.23
N ALA A 139 -3.50 -8.30 6.88
CA ALA A 139 -4.36 -7.30 6.27
C ALA A 139 -3.60 -6.05 5.79
N ALA A 140 -2.42 -5.75 6.34
CA ALA A 140 -1.60 -4.61 5.94
C ALA A 140 -0.81 -4.80 4.64
N LEU A 141 -0.75 -6.03 4.09
CA LEU A 141 0.10 -6.39 2.96
C LEU A 141 -0.43 -5.97 1.58
N PRO A 142 -1.72 -6.16 1.23
CA PRO A 142 -2.21 -6.14 -0.15
C PRO A 142 -1.90 -4.87 -0.94
N CYS A 143 -2.05 -3.71 -0.36
CA CYS A 143 -1.76 -2.44 -1.03
C CYS A 143 -0.34 -1.96 -0.73
N ALA A 144 -0.05 -1.59 0.51
CA ALA A 144 1.17 -0.86 0.85
C ALA A 144 2.44 -1.70 0.69
N ALA A 145 2.43 -2.97 1.14
CA ALA A 145 3.60 -3.83 1.04
C ALA A 145 3.86 -4.27 -0.39
N VAL A 146 2.82 -4.69 -1.13
CA VAL A 146 2.95 -5.07 -2.55
C VAL A 146 3.42 -3.88 -3.39
N THR A 147 2.94 -2.66 -3.10
CA THR A 147 3.42 -1.44 -3.77
C THR A 147 4.91 -1.20 -3.53
N ALA A 148 5.36 -1.33 -2.27
CA ALA A 148 6.78 -1.16 -1.93
C ALA A 148 7.66 -2.25 -2.59
N TRP A 149 7.17 -3.50 -2.62
CA TRP A 149 7.82 -4.60 -3.32
C TRP A 149 7.96 -4.34 -4.82
N HIS A 150 6.87 -3.96 -5.46
CA HIS A 150 6.85 -3.60 -6.88
C HIS A 150 7.83 -2.47 -7.18
N ALA A 151 7.80 -1.40 -6.40
CA ALA A 151 8.66 -0.24 -6.57
C ALA A 151 10.15 -0.57 -6.47
N LEU A 152 10.55 -1.37 -5.48
CA LEU A 152 11.95 -1.66 -5.20
C LEU A 152 12.50 -2.79 -6.08
N PHE A 153 11.78 -3.91 -6.18
CA PHE A 153 12.32 -5.12 -6.79
C PHE A 153 11.88 -5.30 -8.24
N ARG A 154 10.59 -5.27 -8.53
CA ARG A 154 10.08 -5.55 -9.88
C ARG A 154 10.32 -4.41 -10.85
N SER A 155 10.09 -3.17 -10.44
CA SER A 155 10.37 -1.98 -11.24
C SER A 155 11.80 -1.46 -11.04
N GLY A 156 12.24 -1.32 -9.79
CA GLY A 156 13.55 -0.77 -9.44
C GLY A 156 14.70 -1.69 -9.75
N GLY A 157 14.54 -2.99 -9.53
CA GLY A 157 15.62 -3.97 -9.61
C GLY A 157 16.69 -3.75 -8.55
N LEU A 158 16.26 -3.34 -7.33
CA LEU A 158 17.14 -3.02 -6.20
C LEU A 158 18.14 -4.14 -5.91
N LYS A 159 19.41 -3.78 -5.75
CA LYS A 159 20.51 -4.69 -5.45
C LYS A 159 21.14 -4.37 -4.09
N PRO A 160 21.76 -5.36 -3.44
CA PRO A 160 22.57 -5.11 -2.25
C PRO A 160 23.64 -4.04 -2.49
N GLY A 161 23.81 -3.14 -1.49
CA GLY A 161 24.77 -2.03 -1.56
C GLY A 161 24.26 -0.77 -2.27
N GLU A 162 23.13 -0.82 -2.96
CA GLU A 162 22.48 0.39 -3.52
C GLU A 162 21.84 1.25 -2.45
N SER A 163 21.52 2.48 -2.81
CA SER A 163 20.93 3.50 -1.94
C SER A 163 19.49 3.83 -2.33
N VAL A 164 18.63 3.98 -1.32
CA VAL A 164 17.20 4.27 -1.49
C VAL A 164 16.81 5.51 -0.70
N LEU A 165 16.11 6.44 -1.33
CA LEU A 165 15.44 7.55 -0.67
C LEU A 165 13.95 7.25 -0.51
N LEU A 166 13.46 7.34 0.72
CA LEU A 166 12.06 7.10 1.08
C LEU A 166 11.44 8.37 1.66
N LEU A 167 10.24 8.72 1.21
CA LEU A 167 9.56 9.94 1.65
C LEU A 167 8.46 9.61 2.66
N GLY A 168 8.50 10.27 3.82
CA GLY A 168 7.47 10.14 4.86
C GLY A 168 7.53 8.80 5.63
N THR A 169 6.49 8.57 6.45
CA THR A 169 6.41 7.44 7.40
C THR A 169 5.08 6.69 7.29
N GLY A 170 4.41 6.79 6.15
CA GLY A 170 3.20 6.01 5.85
C GLY A 170 3.51 4.55 5.50
N GLY A 171 2.47 3.77 5.26
CA GLY A 171 2.58 2.32 5.03
C GLY A 171 3.60 1.92 3.96
N VAL A 172 3.51 2.51 2.76
CA VAL A 172 4.45 2.19 1.66
C VAL A 172 5.89 2.47 2.06
N SER A 173 6.17 3.62 2.67
CA SER A 173 7.54 4.03 3.03
C SER A 173 8.13 3.16 4.14
N ILE A 174 7.32 2.72 5.10
CA ILE A 174 7.77 1.83 6.18
C ILE A 174 8.03 0.41 5.64
N PHE A 175 7.17 -0.13 4.78
CA PHE A 175 7.48 -1.40 4.10
C PHE A 175 8.71 -1.28 3.20
N ALA A 176 8.86 -0.18 2.47
CA ALA A 176 10.05 0.06 1.65
C ALA A 176 11.34 0.12 2.48
N LEU A 177 11.31 0.73 3.68
CA LEU A 177 12.43 0.68 4.63
C LEU A 177 12.77 -0.77 5.00
N GLN A 178 11.77 -1.54 5.45
CA GLN A 178 11.97 -2.93 5.86
C GLN A 178 12.53 -3.78 4.72
N PHE A 179 11.98 -3.67 3.53
CA PHE A 179 12.44 -4.43 2.35
C PHE A 179 13.82 -3.98 1.86
N ALA A 180 14.10 -2.68 1.84
CA ALA A 180 15.41 -2.17 1.45
C ALA A 180 16.51 -2.63 2.43
N LYS A 181 16.24 -2.61 3.74
CA LYS A 181 17.18 -3.12 4.74
C LYS A 181 17.35 -4.64 4.64
N MET A 182 16.28 -5.38 4.39
CA MET A 182 16.34 -6.83 4.13
C MET A 182 17.23 -7.15 2.90
N ALA A 183 17.19 -6.29 1.87
CA ALA A 183 18.02 -6.42 0.67
C ALA A 183 19.46 -5.93 0.83
N GLY A 184 19.84 -5.40 1.99
CA GLY A 184 21.20 -4.86 2.21
C GLY A 184 21.43 -3.49 1.57
N ALA A 185 20.39 -2.69 1.36
CA ALA A 185 20.49 -1.35 0.81
C ALA A 185 20.75 -0.30 1.91
N ARG A 186 21.36 0.83 1.51
CA ARG A 186 21.47 2.03 2.32
C ARG A 186 20.19 2.85 2.19
N VAL A 187 19.57 3.24 3.30
CA VAL A 187 18.28 3.93 3.32
C VAL A 187 18.40 5.33 3.90
N ILE A 188 17.96 6.32 3.13
CA ILE A 188 17.77 7.71 3.56
C ILE A 188 16.26 7.97 3.63
N MET A 189 15.77 8.54 4.73
CA MET A 189 14.34 8.82 4.91
C MET A 189 14.05 10.26 5.27
N THR A 190 12.88 10.76 4.85
CA THR A 190 12.42 12.09 5.22
C THR A 190 11.15 12.03 6.07
N SER A 191 10.98 12.95 7.00
CA SER A 191 9.75 13.16 7.77
C SER A 191 9.62 14.60 8.22
N SER A 192 8.44 15.01 8.67
CA SER A 192 8.18 16.33 9.29
C SER A 192 8.32 16.30 10.82
N SER A 193 8.51 15.14 11.42
CA SER A 193 8.47 14.92 12.88
C SER A 193 9.76 14.28 13.36
N ASP A 194 10.45 14.94 14.28
CA ASP A 194 11.70 14.41 14.85
C ASP A 194 11.47 13.12 15.65
N VAL A 195 10.31 12.98 16.31
CA VAL A 195 9.91 11.74 16.98
C VAL A 195 9.82 10.58 16.00
N LYS A 196 9.19 10.80 14.83
CA LYS A 196 9.12 9.78 13.77
C LYS A 196 10.51 9.50 13.18
N LEU A 197 11.36 10.51 13.03
CA LEU A 197 12.72 10.33 12.54
C LEU A 197 13.57 9.47 13.48
N GLU A 198 13.44 9.64 14.79
CA GLU A 198 14.12 8.79 15.75
C GLU A 198 13.66 7.33 15.65
N ARG A 199 12.36 7.11 15.52
CA ARG A 199 11.81 5.76 15.28
C ARG A 199 12.33 5.13 13.98
N LEU A 200 12.54 5.93 12.92
CA LEU A 200 13.15 5.44 11.68
C LEU A 200 14.62 5.00 11.88
N ARG A 201 15.40 5.72 12.69
CA ARG A 201 16.77 5.30 13.03
C ARG A 201 16.79 3.96 13.76
N THR A 202 15.90 3.77 14.74
CA THR A 202 15.81 2.48 15.46
C THR A 202 15.38 1.33 14.55
N MET A 203 14.67 1.62 13.45
CA MET A 203 14.32 0.65 12.43
C MET A 203 15.41 0.41 11.38
N GLY A 204 16.56 1.07 11.50
CA GLY A 204 17.72 0.84 10.62
C GLY A 204 17.84 1.80 9.43
N ALA A 205 17.12 2.93 9.41
CA ALA A 205 17.40 3.99 8.44
C ALA A 205 18.81 4.55 8.68
N ASP A 206 19.65 4.55 7.63
CA ASP A 206 21.06 4.97 7.73
C ASP A 206 21.20 6.49 7.86
N ALA A 207 20.24 7.25 7.35
CA ALA A 207 20.16 8.69 7.55
C ALA A 207 18.69 9.16 7.50
N VAL A 208 18.40 10.22 8.24
CA VAL A 208 17.06 10.82 8.28
C VAL A 208 17.13 12.34 8.15
N ILE A 209 16.15 12.94 7.49
CA ILE A 209 16.09 14.37 7.18
C ILE A 209 14.72 14.91 7.59
N ASN A 210 14.68 15.98 8.39
CA ASN A 210 13.46 16.70 8.68
C ASN A 210 13.21 17.74 7.57
N TYR A 211 12.23 17.49 6.70
CA TYR A 211 11.93 18.37 5.58
C TYR A 211 11.27 19.69 5.98
N LYS A 212 10.78 19.84 7.21
CA LYS A 212 10.29 21.13 7.73
C LYS A 212 11.45 22.08 8.07
N THR A 213 12.52 21.55 8.64
CA THR A 213 13.72 22.33 8.98
C THR A 213 14.71 22.43 7.81
N MET A 214 14.67 21.45 6.90
CA MET A 214 15.49 21.39 5.68
C MET A 214 14.59 21.21 4.45
N PRO A 215 13.89 22.27 3.99
CA PRO A 215 12.94 22.16 2.86
C PRO A 215 13.62 21.76 1.54
N ASP A 216 14.88 22.17 1.34
CA ASP A 216 15.72 21.75 0.20
C ASP A 216 16.41 20.40 0.50
N TRP A 217 15.66 19.40 0.90
CA TRP A 217 16.18 18.10 1.35
C TRP A 217 16.96 17.31 0.27
N ASP A 218 16.87 17.69 -0.98
CA ASP A 218 17.72 17.15 -2.05
C ASP A 218 19.21 17.47 -1.83
N LYS A 219 19.55 18.62 -1.22
CA LYS A 219 20.93 19.00 -0.93
C LYS A 219 21.59 18.04 0.10
N PRO A 220 21.02 17.81 1.31
CA PRO A 220 21.56 16.81 2.22
C PRO A 220 21.54 15.38 1.66
N VAL A 221 20.56 14.98 0.86
CA VAL A 221 20.60 13.67 0.17
C VAL A 221 21.83 13.55 -0.71
N ARG A 222 22.13 14.58 -1.50
CA ARG A 222 23.33 14.60 -2.34
C ARG A 222 24.62 14.60 -1.52
N GLN A 223 24.68 15.34 -0.41
CA GLN A 223 25.85 15.32 0.49
C GLN A 223 26.08 13.92 1.07
N LEU A 224 25.02 13.26 1.55
CA LEU A 224 25.06 11.89 2.08
C LEU A 224 25.49 10.83 1.03
N THR A 225 25.37 11.16 -0.25
CA THR A 225 25.76 10.31 -1.38
C THR A 225 26.98 10.84 -2.14
N ASN A 226 27.84 11.62 -1.51
CA ASN A 226 29.07 12.20 -2.09
C ASN A 226 28.81 12.96 -3.41
N GLY A 227 27.68 13.65 -3.52
CA GLY A 227 27.27 14.42 -4.71
C GLY A 227 26.66 13.58 -5.84
N VAL A 228 26.66 12.26 -5.76
CA VAL A 228 26.16 11.36 -6.82
C VAL A 228 24.63 11.34 -6.87
N GLY A 229 23.96 11.20 -5.74
CA GLY A 229 22.53 10.93 -5.59
C GLY A 229 22.25 9.45 -5.31
N VAL A 230 20.98 9.13 -4.97
CA VAL A 230 20.54 7.78 -4.65
C VAL A 230 20.22 6.96 -5.90
N ASP A 231 20.29 5.63 -5.81
CA ASP A 231 19.95 4.71 -6.90
C ASP A 231 18.44 4.70 -7.15
N HIS A 232 17.65 4.69 -6.06
CA HIS A 232 16.19 4.61 -6.11
C HIS A 232 15.52 5.67 -5.25
N VAL A 233 14.39 6.19 -5.71
CA VAL A 233 13.48 7.03 -4.93
C VAL A 233 12.11 6.38 -4.91
N VAL A 234 11.52 6.18 -3.74
CA VAL A 234 10.12 5.78 -3.56
C VAL A 234 9.31 7.05 -3.33
N GLU A 235 8.69 7.54 -4.39
CA GLU A 235 8.03 8.85 -4.45
C GLU A 235 6.54 8.72 -4.12
N VAL A 236 6.16 9.10 -2.90
CA VAL A 236 4.78 9.05 -2.41
C VAL A 236 4.09 10.41 -2.36
N GLY A 237 4.83 11.50 -2.48
CA GLY A 237 4.29 12.87 -2.40
C GLY A 237 3.68 13.35 -3.71
N GLY A 238 4.26 12.96 -4.84
CA GLY A 238 3.81 13.39 -6.16
C GLY A 238 4.30 14.78 -6.53
N ALA A 239 3.43 15.62 -7.11
CA ALA A 239 3.80 16.89 -7.70
C ALA A 239 4.58 17.83 -6.77
N GLY A 240 4.26 17.85 -5.47
CA GLY A 240 4.93 18.71 -4.49
C GLY A 240 6.35 18.29 -4.12
N THR A 241 6.75 17.03 -4.40
CA THR A 241 8.07 16.49 -4.01
C THR A 241 8.89 16.01 -5.20
N LEU A 242 8.27 15.73 -6.34
CA LEU A 242 8.91 15.11 -7.51
C LEU A 242 10.11 15.91 -8.04
N ALA A 243 10.06 17.25 -7.97
CA ALA A 243 11.19 18.11 -8.36
C ALA A 243 12.45 17.86 -7.50
N LEU A 244 12.28 17.73 -6.17
CA LEU A 244 13.37 17.43 -5.27
C LEU A 244 13.83 15.96 -5.39
N SER A 245 12.91 15.03 -5.58
CA SER A 245 13.19 13.62 -5.88
C SER A 245 14.04 13.48 -7.15
N SER A 246 13.73 14.23 -8.21
CA SER A 246 14.50 14.23 -9.46
C SER A 246 15.91 14.79 -9.31
N LYS A 247 16.12 15.75 -8.39
CA LYS A 247 17.45 16.26 -8.04
C LYS A 247 18.24 15.26 -7.20
N SER A 248 17.56 14.47 -6.37
CA SER A 248 18.17 13.52 -5.43
C SER A 248 18.61 12.21 -6.08
N VAL A 249 17.96 11.76 -7.16
CA VAL A 249 18.31 10.53 -7.86
C VAL A 249 19.63 10.70 -8.65
N ARG A 250 20.45 9.65 -8.71
CA ARG A 250 21.68 9.64 -9.53
C ARG A 250 21.39 9.61 -11.05
N ARG A 251 22.42 9.79 -11.87
CA ARG A 251 22.31 9.52 -13.31
C ARG A 251 22.01 8.03 -13.54
N GLY A 252 21.07 7.74 -14.43
CA GLY A 252 20.59 6.39 -14.72
C GLY A 252 19.79 5.75 -13.57
N GLY A 253 19.45 6.50 -12.50
CA GLY A 253 18.69 5.98 -11.36
C GLY A 253 17.18 5.87 -11.64
N HIS A 254 16.44 5.43 -10.65
CA HIS A 254 15.02 5.10 -10.76
C HIS A 254 14.18 5.87 -9.74
N ILE A 255 13.05 6.41 -10.18
CA ILE A 255 12.01 7.01 -9.34
C ILE A 255 10.72 6.22 -9.53
N ALA A 256 10.27 5.56 -8.48
CA ALA A 256 8.97 4.89 -8.41
C ALA A 256 7.92 5.91 -7.98
N LEU A 257 7.11 6.40 -8.92
CA LEU A 257 6.03 7.36 -8.67
C LEU A 257 4.78 6.61 -8.23
N ILE A 258 4.41 6.77 -6.97
CA ILE A 258 3.32 6.03 -6.32
C ILE A 258 2.20 6.97 -5.89
N GLY A 259 2.56 8.00 -5.13
CA GLY A 259 1.60 8.84 -4.44
C GLY A 259 1.32 10.16 -5.12
N VAL A 260 0.20 10.75 -4.70
CA VAL A 260 -0.27 12.08 -5.14
C VAL A 260 -0.66 12.93 -3.92
N LEU A 261 0.03 12.72 -2.78
CA LEU A 261 -0.32 13.31 -1.48
C LEU A 261 -0.24 14.85 -1.48
N ALA A 262 0.67 15.42 -2.27
CA ALA A 262 0.86 16.86 -2.38
C ALA A 262 -0.04 17.54 -3.44
N GLY A 263 -1.04 16.82 -3.97
CA GLY A 263 -2.00 17.37 -4.93
C GLY A 263 -1.43 17.57 -6.34
N ARG A 264 -1.97 18.59 -7.04
CA ARG A 264 -1.53 18.95 -8.40
C ARG A 264 -0.31 19.85 -8.35
N GLY A 265 0.55 19.79 -9.38
CA GLY A 265 1.72 20.65 -9.50
C GLY A 265 2.40 20.47 -10.85
N GLU A 266 3.35 21.33 -11.14
CA GLU A 266 4.16 21.28 -12.35
C GLU A 266 5.46 20.52 -12.10
N PHE A 267 5.90 19.77 -13.09
CA PHE A 267 7.17 19.06 -13.09
C PHE A 267 7.93 19.32 -14.39
N ASP A 268 9.18 19.78 -14.28
CA ASP A 268 10.06 19.97 -15.43
C ASP A 268 10.73 18.65 -15.84
N PRO A 269 10.35 18.04 -16.96
CA PRO A 269 10.90 16.75 -17.40
C PRO A 269 12.38 16.81 -17.80
N ARG A 270 12.96 18.02 -17.99
CA ARG A 270 14.38 18.18 -18.34
C ARG A 270 15.31 17.54 -17.31
N PHE A 271 14.93 17.53 -16.02
CA PHE A 271 15.73 16.86 -14.98
C PHE A 271 15.85 15.35 -15.22
N MET A 272 14.79 14.71 -15.69
CA MET A 272 14.83 13.27 -16.01
C MET A 272 15.71 13.00 -17.23
N MET A 273 15.54 13.82 -18.29
CA MET A 273 16.35 13.72 -19.50
C MET A 273 17.84 13.91 -19.21
N LEU A 274 18.22 15.00 -18.50
CA LEU A 274 19.63 15.32 -18.22
C LEU A 274 20.31 14.28 -17.33
N LYS A 275 19.55 13.58 -16.51
CA LYS A 275 20.06 12.47 -15.68
C LYS A 275 19.94 11.11 -16.33
N ALA A 276 19.30 10.99 -17.50
CA ALA A 276 18.92 9.70 -18.09
C ALA A 276 18.23 8.80 -17.03
N ALA A 277 17.46 9.39 -16.11
CA ALA A 277 16.80 8.69 -15.04
C ALA A 277 15.44 8.14 -15.49
N ARG A 278 14.99 7.05 -14.88
CA ARG A 278 13.71 6.43 -15.18
C ARG A 278 12.67 6.88 -14.14
N LEU A 279 11.54 7.43 -14.61
CA LEU A 279 10.34 7.71 -13.82
C LEU A 279 9.28 6.68 -14.18
N GLN A 280 8.92 5.82 -13.24
CA GLN A 280 7.96 4.74 -13.44
C GLN A 280 6.77 4.90 -12.52
N GLY A 281 5.56 4.99 -13.09
CA GLY A 281 4.32 4.90 -12.31
C GLY A 281 4.13 3.52 -11.73
N ILE A 282 3.80 3.44 -10.46
CA ILE A 282 3.54 2.19 -9.73
C ILE A 282 2.10 2.22 -9.21
N TYR A 283 1.31 1.26 -9.65
CA TYR A 283 -0.06 1.09 -9.19
C TYR A 283 -0.21 -0.28 -8.52
N VAL A 284 0.13 -0.35 -7.23
CA VAL A 284 0.12 -1.57 -6.41
C VAL A 284 0.95 -2.69 -7.03
N GLY A 285 0.37 -3.88 -7.30
CA GLY A 285 1.03 -5.00 -7.94
C GLY A 285 0.12 -6.20 -8.10
N SER A 286 0.62 -7.21 -8.82
CA SER A 286 -0.08 -8.45 -9.12
C SER A 286 -0.08 -9.45 -7.94
N ARG A 287 -0.92 -10.49 -8.05
CA ARG A 287 -0.85 -11.66 -7.15
C ARG A 287 0.55 -12.30 -7.17
N GLU A 288 1.15 -12.46 -8.35
CA GLU A 288 2.52 -12.99 -8.48
C GLU A 288 3.52 -12.23 -7.59
N MET A 289 3.47 -10.89 -7.64
CA MET A 289 4.32 -10.04 -6.80
C MET A 289 4.02 -10.21 -5.30
N PHE A 290 2.75 -10.38 -4.94
CA PHE A 290 2.34 -10.62 -3.56
C PHE A 290 2.89 -11.95 -3.04
N GLU A 291 2.82 -13.03 -3.85
CA GLU A 291 3.36 -14.34 -3.49
C GLU A 291 4.90 -14.34 -3.39
N GLU A 292 5.59 -13.63 -4.30
CA GLU A 292 7.03 -13.42 -4.21
C GLU A 292 7.42 -12.70 -2.90
N MET A 293 6.73 -11.61 -2.61
CA MET A 293 6.92 -10.84 -1.39
C MET A 293 6.70 -11.69 -0.14
N ASN A 294 5.65 -12.50 -0.11
CA ASN A 294 5.33 -13.38 1.02
C ASN A 294 6.43 -14.41 1.29
N ARG A 295 7.08 -14.94 0.24
CA ARG A 295 8.25 -15.83 0.42
C ARG A 295 9.40 -15.11 1.12
N ALA A 296 9.68 -13.87 0.72
CA ALA A 296 10.74 -13.07 1.34
C ALA A 296 10.39 -12.68 2.80
N ILE A 297 9.15 -12.28 3.05
CA ILE A 297 8.64 -11.97 4.40
C ILE A 297 8.78 -13.20 5.31
N ALA A 298 8.41 -14.39 4.82
CA ALA A 298 8.52 -15.65 5.58
C ALA A 298 9.97 -15.98 5.95
N LEU A 299 10.89 -15.89 4.99
CA LEU A 299 12.32 -16.17 5.20
C LEU A 299 12.97 -15.19 6.19
N ALA A 300 12.63 -13.90 6.09
CA ALA A 300 13.17 -12.85 6.95
C ALA A 300 12.44 -12.75 8.30
N CYS A 301 11.37 -13.51 8.52
CA CYS A 301 10.46 -13.35 9.67
C CYS A 301 10.04 -11.89 9.87
N LEU A 302 9.90 -11.14 8.77
CA LEU A 302 9.56 -9.72 8.80
C LEU A 302 8.13 -9.52 9.33
N ARG A 303 7.96 -8.53 10.23
CA ARG A 303 6.65 -8.15 10.73
C ARG A 303 6.27 -6.75 10.28
N PRO A 304 5.08 -6.56 9.70
CA PRO A 304 4.51 -5.24 9.41
C PRO A 304 4.42 -4.35 10.64
N VAL A 305 4.63 -3.05 10.45
CA VAL A 305 4.48 -2.07 11.53
C VAL A 305 3.05 -1.57 11.56
N ILE A 306 2.30 -2.03 12.56
CA ILE A 306 0.93 -1.59 12.84
C ILE A 306 0.99 -0.50 13.90
N ASP A 307 0.46 0.69 13.59
CA ASP A 307 0.44 1.84 14.48
C ASP A 307 -0.71 1.77 15.46
N ARG A 308 -1.91 1.53 14.94
CA ARG A 308 -3.13 1.43 15.72
C ARG A 308 -4.13 0.47 15.10
N VAL A 309 -4.85 -0.24 15.97
CA VAL A 309 -5.98 -1.12 15.62
C VAL A 309 -7.24 -0.51 16.20
N PHE A 310 -8.27 -0.39 15.37
CA PHE A 310 -9.61 0.05 15.73
C PHE A 310 -10.58 -1.13 15.66
N GLU A 311 -11.71 -1.04 16.34
CA GLU A 311 -12.77 -2.03 16.25
C GLU A 311 -13.71 -1.75 15.06
N PHE A 312 -14.52 -2.73 14.66
CA PHE A 312 -15.41 -2.65 13.49
C PHE A 312 -16.26 -1.37 13.48
N GLY A 313 -16.83 -1.00 14.64
CA GLY A 313 -17.68 0.19 14.78
C GLY A 313 -16.94 1.53 14.66
N GLU A 314 -15.61 1.53 14.71
CA GLU A 314 -14.77 2.74 14.77
C GLU A 314 -14.16 3.14 13.43
N LEU A 315 -14.72 2.65 12.30
CA LEU A 315 -14.14 2.93 10.96
C LEU A 315 -14.02 4.43 10.66
N GLN A 316 -14.99 5.25 11.07
CA GLN A 316 -14.96 6.69 10.82
C GLN A 316 -13.86 7.39 11.63
N GLU A 317 -13.60 6.93 12.86
CA GLU A 317 -12.48 7.40 13.67
C GLU A 317 -11.14 6.96 13.06
N ALA A 318 -11.05 5.73 12.57
CA ALA A 318 -9.86 5.22 11.88
C ALA A 318 -9.53 6.03 10.62
N LEU A 319 -10.55 6.37 9.81
CA LEU A 319 -10.40 7.24 8.63
C LEU A 319 -9.99 8.67 9.02
N SER A 320 -10.55 9.21 10.09
CA SER A 320 -10.17 10.52 10.64
C SER A 320 -8.73 10.53 11.13
N TYR A 321 -8.32 9.46 11.82
CA TYR A 321 -6.93 9.28 12.26
C TYR A 321 -5.96 9.15 11.06
N LEU A 322 -6.34 8.42 10.03
CA LEU A 322 -5.58 8.36 8.78
C LEU A 322 -5.43 9.75 8.14
N ALA A 323 -6.51 10.52 8.09
CA ALA A 323 -6.53 11.87 7.50
C ALA A 323 -5.63 12.86 8.25
N SER A 324 -5.46 12.71 9.56
CA SER A 324 -4.57 13.55 10.37
C SER A 324 -3.08 13.40 10.02
N GLY A 325 -2.67 12.28 9.38
CA GLY A 325 -1.28 11.96 9.09
C GLY A 325 -0.42 11.68 10.33
N ALA A 326 -1.04 11.52 11.51
CA ALA A 326 -0.34 11.27 12.77
C ALA A 326 0.29 9.87 12.84
N HIS A 327 -0.27 8.90 12.12
CA HIS A 327 0.13 7.49 12.12
C HIS A 327 1.56 7.26 11.63
N PHE A 328 2.11 6.09 12.01
CA PHE A 328 3.42 5.60 11.59
C PHE A 328 3.27 4.14 11.10
N GLY A 329 3.41 3.88 9.81
CA GLY A 329 3.13 2.56 9.22
C GLY A 329 1.65 2.39 8.88
N LYS A 330 1.02 1.32 9.36
CA LYS A 330 -0.35 0.94 8.97
C LYS A 330 -1.35 1.11 10.11
N ILE A 331 -2.58 1.42 9.73
CA ILE A 331 -3.76 1.45 10.60
C ILE A 331 -4.64 0.27 10.20
N CYS A 332 -5.13 -0.49 11.18
CA CYS A 332 -6.01 -1.64 10.97
C CYS A 332 -7.35 -1.47 11.67
N VAL A 333 -8.34 -2.23 11.21
CA VAL A 333 -9.66 -2.36 11.82
C VAL A 333 -9.96 -3.85 11.99
N ARG A 334 -10.32 -4.31 13.20
CA ARG A 334 -10.86 -5.64 13.44
C ARG A 334 -12.29 -5.75 12.96
N VAL A 335 -12.64 -6.92 12.43
CA VAL A 335 -13.98 -7.23 11.94
C VAL A 335 -14.60 -8.37 12.74
#